data_f3a663690ad37337bad0ef1ae36f7d6a
#
_entry.id   f3a663690ad37337bad0ef1ae36f7d6a
#
_cell.length_a   1.000
_cell.length_b   1.000
_cell.length_c   1.000
_cell.angle_alpha   90.00
_cell.angle_beta   90.00
_cell.angle_gamma   90.00
#
_symmetry.space_group_name_H-M   'P 1'
#
loop_
_entity.id
_entity.type
_entity.pdbx_description
1 polymer ?
#
loop_
_entity_poly.entity_id
_entity_poly.type
_entity_poly.pdbx_seq_one_letter_code
_entity_poly.pdbx_strand_id
1 'polypeptide(L)'
;MAPTFVFQMQNMTKMFGDRVVLRNFNLSFYLGAKIGIVGENGAGKSTLLKIMAGIDKEIQGTAQITKGCRALLVPQEPRLDPTLDVRGNLQTAMKYITDLIDRYDEVMAKMGDDLTEKEQEKLNDEFDFLQGEIDRLDGWNIDHLLEIAASALTLPPMDADVSKLSGGERRRVALCQALLNKPDLLLLDEPTNHLDAEAISWLEKELREFPGTVIIVTHDRYFLDRITKWILEIEDGRGIPFEGNYSSWLKQKQEMLRIIEKKETRRQQVLAQELAWINSSVAARHQKNQARVKRYQELASQKFDLAKDDYSIQIPPGPRLGNKVLIVENLCKGFNGRQLIKNCSFTMPAGAVVGVIGPNGTGKTTLFRMIVGEEKPDSGTITIGETVQLSYVDQNRDALNDDNTVFEEVSGGEEEIMLADRKMNSRAYLSRFNFRGTQQQMKVGLLSGGERNRVHLAKLLKSGGNLLLLDEPTNDLDVNTMRVLENAIMDFPGCVMVISHDRFFLNRICSHLLVFKPDNTVAFFEGDFEDYEAMQK
;
A
#
# COMPACT_ATOMS: atom_id res chain seq x y z
N MET A 1 23.70 -18.84 -19.26
CA MET A 1 22.74 -19.75 -18.61
C MET A 1 21.34 -19.27 -18.95
N ALA A 2 20.41 -20.17 -19.33
CA ALA A 2 19.01 -19.76 -19.52
C ALA A 2 18.45 -19.26 -18.17
N PRO A 3 17.65 -18.19 -18.16
CA PRO A 3 17.07 -17.67 -16.92
C PRO A 3 16.16 -18.74 -16.29
N THR A 4 16.40 -19.03 -15.01
CA THR A 4 15.60 -20.01 -14.27
C THR A 4 14.33 -19.31 -13.77
N PHE A 5 13.17 -19.83 -14.17
CA PHE A 5 11.88 -19.32 -13.70
C PHE A 5 11.51 -19.99 -12.35
N VAL A 6 11.00 -19.21 -11.42
CA VAL A 6 10.47 -19.72 -10.16
C VAL A 6 8.97 -20.03 -10.25
N PHE A 7 8.24 -19.27 -11.07
CA PHE A 7 6.80 -19.43 -11.24
C PHE A 7 6.36 -19.09 -12.66
N GLN A 8 5.36 -19.82 -13.19
CA GLN A 8 4.83 -19.58 -14.53
C GLN A 8 3.30 -19.64 -14.55
N MET A 9 2.71 -18.74 -15.36
CA MET A 9 1.28 -18.70 -15.65
C MET A 9 1.04 -18.74 -17.15
N GLN A 10 0.07 -19.56 -17.60
CA GLN A 10 -0.34 -19.65 -19.00
C GLN A 10 -1.86 -19.62 -19.08
N ASN A 11 -2.39 -18.62 -19.81
CA ASN A 11 -3.82 -18.37 -19.99
C ASN A 11 -4.61 -18.38 -18.67
N MET A 12 -3.98 -17.98 -17.57
CA MET A 12 -4.58 -18.02 -16.25
C MET A 12 -5.70 -16.98 -16.14
N THR A 13 -6.89 -17.44 -15.77
CA THR A 13 -8.07 -16.61 -15.56
C THR A 13 -8.73 -17.01 -14.25
N LYS A 14 -9.09 -16.02 -13.41
CA LYS A 14 -9.82 -16.20 -12.16
C LYS A 14 -11.16 -15.48 -12.22
N MET A 15 -12.19 -16.22 -11.83
CA MET A 15 -13.57 -15.71 -11.74
C MET A 15 -14.13 -15.91 -10.34
N PHE A 16 -14.98 -15.00 -9.89
CA PHE A 16 -15.84 -15.16 -8.71
C PHE A 16 -17.29 -15.02 -9.17
N GLY A 17 -18.01 -16.13 -9.23
CA GLY A 17 -19.31 -16.18 -9.90
C GLY A 17 -19.17 -15.73 -11.36
N ASP A 18 -19.96 -14.75 -11.79
CA ASP A 18 -19.91 -14.19 -13.15
C ASP A 18 -18.86 -13.08 -13.35
N ARG A 19 -18.21 -12.65 -12.27
CA ARG A 19 -17.20 -11.58 -12.33
C ARG A 19 -15.81 -12.12 -12.63
N VAL A 20 -15.24 -11.72 -13.77
CA VAL A 20 -13.82 -11.98 -14.08
C VAL A 20 -12.95 -10.97 -13.33
N VAL A 21 -12.07 -11.47 -12.46
CA VAL A 21 -11.14 -10.64 -11.67
C VAL A 21 -9.76 -10.59 -12.30
N LEU A 22 -9.24 -11.74 -12.73
CA LEU A 22 -7.97 -11.82 -13.47
C LEU A 22 -8.24 -12.51 -14.81
N ARG A 23 -7.72 -11.93 -15.91
CA ARG A 23 -8.01 -12.37 -17.26
C ARG A 23 -6.75 -12.66 -18.05
N ASN A 24 -6.60 -13.91 -18.48
CA ASN A 24 -5.61 -14.35 -19.46
C ASN A 24 -4.17 -13.92 -19.10
N PHE A 25 -3.72 -14.21 -17.88
CA PHE A 25 -2.36 -13.95 -17.44
C PHE A 25 -1.41 -14.94 -18.12
N ASN A 26 -0.40 -14.40 -18.82
CA ASN A 26 0.70 -15.14 -19.45
C ASN A 26 2.01 -14.50 -18.97
N LEU A 27 2.51 -14.94 -17.81
CA LEU A 27 3.66 -14.37 -17.15
C LEU A 27 4.61 -15.45 -16.64
N SER A 28 5.90 -15.14 -16.68
CA SER A 28 6.94 -15.97 -16.08
C SER A 28 7.80 -15.12 -15.16
N PHE A 29 8.05 -15.62 -13.97
CA PHE A 29 8.77 -14.91 -12.90
C PHE A 29 10.16 -15.53 -12.74
N TYR A 30 11.19 -14.69 -12.85
CA TYR A 30 12.59 -15.12 -12.73
C TYR A 30 13.00 -15.31 -11.28
N LEU A 31 13.88 -16.27 -11.03
CA LEU A 31 14.49 -16.46 -9.73
C LEU A 31 15.30 -15.21 -9.34
N GLY A 32 15.17 -14.78 -8.09
CA GLY A 32 15.85 -13.59 -7.56
C GLY A 32 15.25 -12.24 -7.97
N ALA A 33 14.15 -12.23 -8.75
CA ALA A 33 13.48 -10.99 -9.15
C ALA A 33 12.78 -10.31 -7.97
N LYS A 34 12.79 -8.97 -7.96
CA LYS A 34 12.06 -8.12 -7.00
C LYS A 34 10.95 -7.39 -7.74
N ILE A 35 9.71 -7.76 -7.47
CA ILE A 35 8.55 -7.35 -8.26
C ILE A 35 7.52 -6.71 -7.36
N GLY A 36 7.12 -5.47 -7.69
CA GLY A 36 5.99 -4.79 -7.05
C GLY A 36 4.71 -4.99 -7.85
N ILE A 37 3.61 -5.33 -7.20
CA ILE A 37 2.29 -5.39 -7.83
C ILE A 37 1.53 -4.12 -7.48
N VAL A 38 1.09 -3.38 -8.49
CA VAL A 38 0.29 -2.17 -8.36
C VAL A 38 -1.04 -2.32 -9.08
N GLY A 39 -2.04 -1.56 -8.67
CA GLY A 39 -3.38 -1.58 -9.26
C GLY A 39 -4.43 -1.09 -8.27
N GLU A 40 -5.63 -0.82 -8.76
CA GLU A 40 -6.75 -0.36 -7.94
C GLU A 40 -7.15 -1.36 -6.84
N ASN A 41 -7.87 -0.87 -5.83
CA ASN A 41 -8.46 -1.75 -4.82
C ASN A 41 -9.53 -2.63 -5.47
N GLY A 42 -9.46 -3.93 -5.18
CA GLY A 42 -10.34 -4.91 -5.83
C GLY A 42 -9.89 -5.37 -7.23
N ALA A 43 -8.75 -4.92 -7.75
CA ALA A 43 -8.20 -5.37 -9.04
C ALA A 43 -7.70 -6.82 -9.03
N GLY A 44 -7.64 -7.47 -7.86
CA GLY A 44 -7.23 -8.87 -7.74
C GLY A 44 -5.79 -9.09 -7.30
N LYS A 45 -5.12 -8.08 -6.74
CA LYS A 45 -3.72 -8.17 -6.24
C LYS A 45 -3.53 -9.32 -5.24
N SER A 46 -4.27 -9.32 -4.14
CA SER A 46 -4.20 -10.38 -3.11
C SER A 46 -4.68 -11.74 -3.63
N THR A 47 -5.63 -11.74 -4.59
CA THR A 47 -6.07 -12.98 -5.27
C THR A 47 -4.92 -13.59 -6.07
N LEU A 48 -4.16 -12.77 -6.79
CA LEU A 48 -2.99 -13.21 -7.54
C LEU A 48 -1.95 -13.83 -6.59
N LEU A 49 -1.65 -13.18 -5.45
CA LEU A 49 -0.74 -13.74 -4.44
C LEU A 49 -1.23 -15.09 -3.90
N LYS A 50 -2.54 -15.25 -3.62
CA LYS A 50 -3.12 -16.51 -3.15
C LYS A 50 -3.01 -17.63 -4.19
N ILE A 51 -3.18 -17.31 -5.47
CA ILE A 51 -2.98 -18.26 -6.57
C ILE A 51 -1.50 -18.67 -6.63
N MET A 52 -0.58 -17.73 -6.54
CA MET A 52 0.86 -18.00 -6.56
C MET A 52 1.34 -18.80 -5.34
N ALA A 53 0.71 -18.63 -4.20
CA ALA A 53 0.95 -19.43 -3.01
C ALA A 53 0.32 -20.84 -3.09
N GLY A 54 -0.46 -21.14 -4.13
CA GLY A 54 -1.17 -22.41 -4.27
C GLY A 54 -2.35 -22.60 -3.31
N ILE A 55 -2.79 -21.51 -2.65
CA ILE A 55 -3.94 -21.49 -1.74
C ILE A 55 -5.24 -21.51 -2.55
N ASP A 56 -5.33 -20.65 -3.56
CA ASP A 56 -6.47 -20.60 -4.48
C ASP A 56 -6.14 -21.37 -5.76
N LYS A 57 -6.82 -22.51 -5.94
CA LYS A 57 -6.60 -23.42 -7.09
C LYS A 57 -7.73 -23.38 -8.11
N GLU A 58 -8.80 -22.63 -7.82
CA GLU A 58 -9.95 -22.52 -8.72
C GLU A 58 -9.66 -21.50 -9.82
N ILE A 59 -8.90 -21.91 -10.82
CA ILE A 59 -8.50 -21.10 -11.96
C ILE A 59 -8.74 -21.82 -13.27
N GLN A 60 -8.89 -21.08 -14.36
CA GLN A 60 -8.79 -21.58 -15.72
C GLN A 60 -7.35 -21.35 -16.22
N GLY A 61 -6.82 -22.25 -17.03
CA GLY A 61 -5.43 -22.21 -17.47
C GLY A 61 -4.48 -22.86 -16.46
N THR A 62 -3.24 -22.44 -16.43
CA THR A 62 -2.21 -23.00 -15.53
C THR A 62 -1.47 -21.93 -14.77
N ALA A 63 -1.19 -22.20 -13.49
CA ALA A 63 -0.35 -21.40 -12.63
C ALA A 63 0.47 -22.35 -11.75
N GLN A 64 1.78 -22.43 -11.97
CA GLN A 64 2.63 -23.46 -11.37
C GLN A 64 3.96 -22.90 -10.88
N ILE A 65 4.33 -23.31 -9.67
CA ILE A 65 5.68 -23.12 -9.15
C ILE A 65 6.62 -24.14 -9.78
N THR A 66 7.85 -23.77 -10.02
CA THR A 66 8.88 -24.68 -10.54
C THR A 66 9.15 -25.80 -9.53
N LYS A 67 9.29 -27.02 -10.02
CA LYS A 67 9.53 -28.20 -9.17
C LYS A 67 10.79 -28.02 -8.33
N GLY A 68 10.65 -28.22 -7.02
CA GLY A 68 11.75 -28.05 -6.05
C GLY A 68 11.79 -26.65 -5.43
N CYS A 69 11.03 -25.66 -5.91
CA CYS A 69 10.94 -24.36 -5.28
C CYS A 69 9.80 -24.31 -4.24
N ARG A 70 9.98 -23.49 -3.22
CA ARG A 70 9.01 -23.27 -2.13
C ARG A 70 8.46 -21.85 -2.21
N ALA A 71 7.13 -21.70 -2.15
CA ALA A 71 6.46 -20.41 -2.03
C ALA A 71 5.94 -20.20 -0.61
N LEU A 72 6.06 -18.98 -0.10
CA LEU A 72 5.48 -18.56 1.18
C LEU A 72 4.75 -17.24 1.01
N LEU A 73 3.51 -17.17 1.51
CA LEU A 73 2.69 -15.97 1.52
C LEU A 73 2.57 -15.43 2.95
N VAL A 74 2.89 -14.16 3.13
CA VAL A 74 2.51 -13.37 4.30
C VAL A 74 1.27 -12.55 3.90
N PRO A 75 0.07 -12.96 4.32
CA PRO A 75 -1.16 -12.25 4.00
C PRO A 75 -1.30 -10.98 4.85
N GLN A 76 -2.23 -10.11 4.47
CA GLN A 76 -2.54 -8.89 5.22
C GLN A 76 -2.91 -9.16 6.69
N GLU A 77 -3.63 -10.24 6.97
CA GLU A 77 -3.94 -10.73 8.31
C GLU A 77 -3.35 -12.13 8.50
N PRO A 78 -2.12 -12.24 9.01
CA PRO A 78 -1.47 -13.52 9.19
C PRO A 78 -2.08 -14.31 10.37
N ARG A 79 -2.13 -15.63 10.20
CA ARG A 79 -2.53 -16.56 11.25
C ARG A 79 -1.29 -17.23 11.81
N LEU A 80 -1.04 -17.03 13.10
CA LEU A 80 -0.04 -17.75 13.86
C LEU A 80 -0.70 -18.97 14.53
N ASP A 81 0.11 -19.97 14.89
CA ASP A 81 -0.39 -21.13 15.63
C ASP A 81 -0.72 -20.70 17.08
N PRO A 82 -2.00 -20.72 17.47
CA PRO A 82 -2.40 -20.27 18.81
C PRO A 82 -1.97 -21.22 19.94
N THR A 83 -1.48 -22.42 19.62
CA THR A 83 -0.99 -23.39 20.59
C THR A 83 0.45 -23.14 21.00
N LEU A 84 1.17 -22.28 20.28
CA LEU A 84 2.57 -21.94 20.49
C LEU A 84 2.70 -20.47 20.94
N ASP A 85 3.76 -20.18 21.69
CA ASP A 85 4.20 -18.83 21.97
C ASP A 85 4.89 -18.20 20.74
N VAL A 86 5.39 -16.98 20.87
CA VAL A 86 6.13 -16.28 19.79
C VAL A 86 7.35 -17.09 19.37
N ARG A 87 8.13 -17.59 20.32
CA ARG A 87 9.33 -18.41 20.06
C ARG A 87 8.99 -19.68 19.29
N GLY A 88 7.99 -20.43 19.73
CA GLY A 88 7.56 -21.67 19.09
C GLY A 88 7.10 -21.45 17.64
N ASN A 89 6.36 -20.35 17.40
CA ASN A 89 5.98 -19.96 16.04
C ASN A 89 7.20 -19.67 15.15
N LEU A 90 8.20 -18.95 15.66
CA LEU A 90 9.43 -18.66 14.91
C LEU A 90 10.27 -19.92 14.67
N GLN A 91 10.39 -20.80 15.65
CA GLN A 91 11.08 -22.09 15.49
C GLN A 91 10.42 -22.98 14.43
N THR A 92 9.09 -22.96 14.35
CA THR A 92 8.38 -23.71 13.30
C THR A 92 8.78 -23.25 11.89
N ALA A 93 9.03 -21.96 11.70
CA ALA A 93 9.50 -21.42 10.41
C ALA A 93 10.90 -21.89 10.05
N MET A 94 11.74 -22.10 11.05
CA MET A 94 13.12 -22.58 10.88
C MET A 94 13.23 -24.10 10.73
N LYS A 95 12.12 -24.84 10.92
CA LYS A 95 12.11 -26.30 10.92
C LYS A 95 12.79 -26.91 9.68
N TYR A 96 12.57 -26.32 8.50
CA TYR A 96 13.23 -26.80 7.29
C TYR A 96 14.76 -26.73 7.37
N ILE A 97 15.29 -25.66 7.97
CA ILE A 97 16.74 -25.49 8.11
C ILE A 97 17.27 -26.42 9.22
N THR A 98 16.56 -26.54 10.34
CA THR A 98 16.95 -27.47 11.42
C THR A 98 16.92 -28.94 10.93
N ASP A 99 15.90 -29.32 10.17
CA ASP A 99 15.81 -30.65 9.55
C ASP A 99 16.99 -30.92 8.59
N LEU A 100 17.48 -29.91 7.85
CA LEU A 100 18.67 -30.02 7.01
C LEU A 100 19.94 -30.19 7.85
N ILE A 101 20.08 -29.46 8.94
CA ILE A 101 21.23 -29.57 9.86
C ILE A 101 21.24 -30.94 10.56
N ASP A 102 20.10 -31.36 11.08
CA ASP A 102 19.96 -32.68 11.69
C ASP A 102 20.34 -33.81 10.71
N ARG A 103 19.89 -33.67 9.45
CA ARG A 103 20.23 -34.61 8.39
C ARG A 103 21.70 -34.58 8.01
N TYR A 104 22.32 -33.41 7.98
CA TYR A 104 23.75 -33.23 7.75
C TYR A 104 24.56 -33.94 8.86
N ASP A 105 24.17 -33.77 10.11
CA ASP A 105 24.82 -34.44 11.26
C ASP A 105 24.68 -35.98 11.20
N GLU A 106 23.49 -36.47 10.79
CA GLU A 106 23.29 -37.91 10.57
C GLU A 106 24.19 -38.47 9.47
N VAL A 107 24.33 -37.73 8.35
CA VAL A 107 25.19 -38.12 7.22
C VAL A 107 26.65 -38.11 7.65
N MET A 108 27.10 -37.06 8.35
CA MET A 108 28.45 -36.97 8.92
C MET A 108 28.77 -38.15 9.86
N ALA A 109 27.83 -38.49 10.74
CA ALA A 109 28.01 -39.62 11.65
C ALA A 109 28.19 -40.94 10.88
N LYS A 110 27.42 -41.17 9.82
CA LYS A 110 27.48 -42.38 9.00
C LYS A 110 28.75 -42.49 8.12
N MET A 111 29.36 -41.35 7.74
CA MET A 111 30.61 -41.32 6.98
C MET A 111 31.80 -41.93 7.75
N GLY A 112 31.68 -42.07 9.08
CA GLY A 112 32.68 -42.71 9.94
C GLY A 112 32.59 -44.25 10.01
N ASP A 113 31.56 -44.87 9.41
CA ASP A 113 31.34 -46.32 9.44
C ASP A 113 32.06 -47.01 8.27
N ASP A 114 32.28 -48.36 8.39
CA ASP A 114 32.81 -49.18 7.29
C ASP A 114 31.77 -49.34 6.17
N LEU A 115 31.85 -48.50 5.13
CA LEU A 115 30.92 -48.42 4.01
C LEU A 115 31.50 -49.00 2.72
N THR A 116 30.64 -49.50 1.83
CA THR A 116 31.04 -49.85 0.45
C THR A 116 31.29 -48.60 -0.39
N GLU A 117 32.16 -48.67 -1.40
CA GLU A 117 32.51 -47.54 -2.29
C GLU A 117 31.25 -46.82 -2.88
N LYS A 118 30.20 -47.59 -3.22
CA LYS A 118 28.94 -47.03 -3.76
C LYS A 118 28.09 -46.32 -2.71
N GLU A 119 28.14 -46.74 -1.45
CA GLU A 119 27.45 -46.10 -0.36
C GLU A 119 28.17 -44.80 0.03
N GLN A 120 29.51 -44.83 0.00
CA GLN A 120 30.34 -43.66 0.27
C GLN A 120 30.17 -42.56 -0.78
N GLU A 121 30.08 -42.94 -2.07
CA GLU A 121 29.78 -41.97 -3.15
C GLU A 121 28.41 -41.28 -2.98
N LYS A 122 27.36 -42.04 -2.66
CA LYS A 122 26.04 -41.49 -2.40
C LYS A 122 25.98 -40.59 -1.17
N LEU A 123 26.69 -40.96 -0.09
CA LEU A 123 26.76 -40.14 1.12
C LEU A 123 27.55 -38.85 0.90
N ASN A 124 28.61 -38.90 0.08
CA ASN A 124 29.35 -37.70 -0.33
C ASN A 124 28.46 -36.74 -1.16
N ASP A 125 27.72 -37.27 -2.13
CA ASP A 125 26.79 -36.45 -2.92
C ASP A 125 25.69 -35.82 -2.04
N GLU A 126 25.16 -36.60 -1.06
CA GLU A 126 24.16 -36.08 -0.13
C GLU A 126 24.77 -35.03 0.82
N PHE A 127 25.98 -35.25 1.32
CA PHE A 127 26.72 -34.31 2.17
C PHE A 127 26.96 -32.97 1.45
N ASP A 128 27.50 -33.01 0.23
CA ASP A 128 27.76 -31.81 -0.56
C ASP A 128 26.47 -31.05 -0.87
N PHE A 129 25.39 -31.76 -1.15
CA PHE A 129 24.07 -31.16 -1.35
C PHE A 129 23.56 -30.45 -0.08
N LEU A 130 23.59 -31.16 1.07
CA LEU A 130 23.13 -30.64 2.36
C LEU A 130 23.96 -29.42 2.79
N GLN A 131 25.28 -29.51 2.69
CA GLN A 131 26.19 -28.40 3.00
C GLN A 131 25.88 -27.19 2.11
N GLY A 132 25.75 -27.39 0.80
CA GLY A 132 25.43 -26.32 -0.13
C GLY A 132 24.09 -25.64 0.16
N GLU A 133 23.07 -26.40 0.57
CA GLU A 133 21.76 -25.83 0.95
C GLU A 133 21.80 -25.09 2.29
N ILE A 134 22.51 -25.62 3.30
CA ILE A 134 22.67 -24.96 4.60
C ILE A 134 23.46 -23.65 4.43
N ASP A 135 24.54 -23.65 3.62
CA ASP A 135 25.32 -22.46 3.33
C ASP A 135 24.51 -21.43 2.55
N ARG A 136 23.72 -21.86 1.55
CA ARG A 136 22.81 -20.99 0.79
C ARG A 136 21.78 -20.28 1.68
N LEU A 137 21.32 -20.98 2.72
CA LEU A 137 20.32 -20.49 3.66
C LEU A 137 20.93 -19.76 4.86
N ASP A 138 22.28 -19.68 4.97
CA ASP A 138 22.99 -19.18 6.15
C ASP A 138 22.50 -19.86 7.44
N GLY A 139 22.28 -21.19 7.33
CA GLY A 139 21.62 -21.96 8.38
C GLY A 139 22.46 -22.12 9.66
N TRP A 140 23.79 -21.96 9.57
CA TRP A 140 24.68 -22.06 10.73
C TRP A 140 24.53 -20.90 11.73
N ASN A 141 23.95 -19.74 11.30
CA ASN A 141 23.81 -18.53 12.10
C ASN A 141 22.35 -18.22 12.47
N ILE A 142 21.48 -19.22 12.51
CA ILE A 142 20.02 -19.05 12.60
C ILE A 142 19.58 -18.33 13.88
N ASP A 143 20.20 -18.62 15.02
CA ASP A 143 19.86 -17.96 16.30
C ASP A 143 20.24 -16.48 16.28
N HIS A 144 21.37 -16.14 15.67
CA HIS A 144 21.78 -14.74 15.51
C HIS A 144 20.87 -13.98 14.56
N LEU A 145 20.45 -14.59 13.46
CA LEU A 145 19.47 -14.01 12.54
C LEU A 145 18.13 -13.76 13.23
N LEU A 146 17.70 -14.69 14.10
CA LEU A 146 16.49 -14.53 14.90
C LEU A 146 16.59 -13.32 15.83
N GLU A 147 17.71 -13.17 16.55
CA GLU A 147 17.93 -12.04 17.46
C GLU A 147 17.93 -10.69 16.74
N ILE A 148 18.61 -10.60 15.59
CA ILE A 148 18.64 -9.39 14.76
C ILE A 148 17.22 -9.04 14.28
N ALA A 149 16.51 -9.99 13.69
CA ALA A 149 15.17 -9.80 13.16
C ALA A 149 14.18 -9.44 14.27
N ALA A 150 14.27 -10.09 15.43
CA ALA A 150 13.42 -9.80 16.58
C ALA A 150 13.63 -8.39 17.13
N SER A 151 14.88 -7.95 17.22
CA SER A 151 15.21 -6.58 17.65
C SER A 151 14.73 -5.54 16.65
N ALA A 152 15.04 -5.73 15.35
CA ALA A 152 14.74 -4.77 14.30
C ALA A 152 13.22 -4.60 14.07
N LEU A 153 12.45 -5.69 14.15
CA LEU A 153 10.99 -5.64 14.04
C LEU A 153 10.30 -5.32 15.38
N THR A 154 11.05 -5.09 16.45
CA THR A 154 10.50 -4.84 17.79
C THR A 154 9.43 -5.88 18.15
N LEU A 155 9.81 -7.17 18.09
CA LEU A 155 8.90 -8.26 18.36
C LEU A 155 8.41 -8.24 19.82
N PRO A 156 7.20 -8.76 20.10
CA PRO A 156 6.75 -8.97 21.46
C PRO A 156 7.67 -9.97 22.20
N PRO A 157 7.59 -10.05 23.55
CA PRO A 157 8.36 -11.04 24.31
C PRO A 157 8.22 -12.44 23.73
N MET A 158 9.32 -13.20 23.70
CA MET A 158 9.38 -14.51 23.04
C MET A 158 8.45 -15.56 23.68
N ASP A 159 8.10 -15.38 24.96
CA ASP A 159 7.17 -16.20 25.74
C ASP A 159 5.72 -15.66 25.70
N ALA A 160 5.44 -14.63 24.92
CA ALA A 160 4.11 -14.06 24.83
C ALA A 160 3.14 -15.01 24.10
N ASP A 161 1.93 -15.08 24.64
CA ASP A 161 0.80 -15.80 24.05
C ASP A 161 0.31 -15.09 22.79
N VAL A 162 0.45 -15.73 21.64
CA VAL A 162 0.11 -15.12 20.32
C VAL A 162 -1.37 -14.79 20.17
N SER A 163 -2.26 -15.41 20.96
CA SER A 163 -3.70 -15.13 20.94
C SER A 163 -4.03 -13.74 21.48
N LYS A 164 -3.17 -13.20 22.36
CA LYS A 164 -3.32 -11.90 23.02
C LYS A 164 -2.61 -10.75 22.28
N LEU A 165 -1.84 -11.07 21.26
CA LEU A 165 -1.13 -10.08 20.46
C LEU A 165 -2.09 -9.19 19.66
N SER A 166 -1.73 -7.92 19.54
CA SER A 166 -2.38 -7.00 18.61
C SER A 166 -2.18 -7.46 17.15
N GLY A 167 -3.01 -6.97 16.23
CA GLY A 167 -2.87 -7.27 14.80
C GLY A 167 -1.48 -6.91 14.24
N GLY A 168 -0.93 -5.76 14.67
CA GLY A 168 0.41 -5.32 14.28
C GLY A 168 1.52 -6.22 14.80
N GLU A 169 1.43 -6.66 16.07
CA GLU A 169 2.41 -7.60 16.65
C GLU A 169 2.38 -8.96 15.96
N ARG A 170 1.19 -9.53 15.72
CA ARG A 170 1.04 -10.77 14.96
C ARG A 170 1.68 -10.69 13.59
N ARG A 171 1.52 -9.54 12.92
CA ARG A 171 2.09 -9.31 11.60
C ARG A 171 3.61 -9.25 11.62
N ARG A 172 4.21 -8.56 12.59
CA ARG A 172 5.66 -8.52 12.75
C ARG A 172 6.26 -9.91 13.00
N VAL A 173 5.60 -10.73 13.82
CA VAL A 173 6.01 -12.13 14.05
C VAL A 173 5.92 -12.94 12.75
N ALA A 174 4.83 -12.85 12.00
CA ALA A 174 4.66 -13.58 10.73
C ALA A 174 5.67 -13.12 9.66
N LEU A 175 6.00 -11.83 9.62
CA LEU A 175 7.03 -11.32 8.71
C LEU A 175 8.42 -11.86 9.07
N CYS A 176 8.75 -11.87 10.36
CA CYS A 176 9.97 -12.49 10.87
C CYS A 176 10.04 -13.99 10.50
N GLN A 177 8.94 -14.73 10.70
CA GLN A 177 8.83 -16.14 10.27
C GLN A 177 9.15 -16.31 8.78
N ALA A 178 8.58 -15.45 7.93
CA ALA A 178 8.75 -15.56 6.49
C ALA A 178 10.19 -15.29 6.03
N LEU A 179 10.86 -14.33 6.65
CA LEU A 179 12.25 -14.00 6.34
C LEU A 179 13.21 -15.11 6.81
N LEU A 180 12.96 -15.68 7.99
CA LEU A 180 13.75 -16.80 8.52
C LEU A 180 13.58 -18.09 7.72
N ASN A 181 12.39 -18.33 7.13
CA ASN A 181 12.13 -19.52 6.31
C ASN A 181 12.90 -19.53 4.99
N LYS A 182 13.35 -18.36 4.49
CA LYS A 182 14.09 -18.17 3.24
C LYS A 182 13.49 -18.95 2.05
N PRO A 183 12.20 -18.74 1.68
CA PRO A 183 11.59 -19.44 0.56
C PRO A 183 12.17 -18.97 -0.78
N ASP A 184 12.04 -19.78 -1.84
CA ASP A 184 12.46 -19.39 -3.20
C ASP A 184 11.57 -18.32 -3.80
N LEU A 185 10.28 -18.29 -3.38
CA LEU A 185 9.28 -17.29 -3.75
C LEU A 185 8.59 -16.75 -2.49
N LEU A 186 8.93 -15.53 -2.11
CA LEU A 186 8.33 -14.80 -1.01
C LEU A 186 7.25 -13.85 -1.53
N LEU A 187 6.03 -14.02 -1.04
CA LEU A 187 4.85 -13.24 -1.40
C LEU A 187 4.41 -12.41 -0.20
N LEU A 188 4.39 -11.09 -0.34
CA LEU A 188 4.09 -10.14 0.74
C LEU A 188 2.87 -9.30 0.37
N ASP A 189 1.83 -9.35 1.22
CA ASP A 189 0.62 -8.55 1.06
C ASP A 189 0.58 -7.43 2.12
N GLU A 190 0.85 -6.19 1.69
CA GLU A 190 0.94 -4.98 2.51
C GLU A 190 1.94 -5.10 3.70
N PRO A 191 3.22 -5.46 3.47
CA PRO A 191 4.15 -5.74 4.57
C PRO A 191 4.52 -4.50 5.40
N THR A 192 4.36 -3.30 4.87
CA THR A 192 4.76 -2.04 5.52
C THR A 192 3.70 -1.49 6.49
N ASN A 193 2.44 -1.94 6.40
CA ASN A 193 1.38 -1.47 7.28
C ASN A 193 1.67 -1.80 8.74
N HIS A 194 1.48 -0.84 9.64
CA HIS A 194 1.75 -0.92 11.08
C HIS A 194 3.23 -1.07 11.47
N LEU A 195 4.16 -0.92 10.54
CA LEU A 195 5.60 -0.80 10.83
C LEU A 195 5.97 0.67 10.97
N ASP A 196 6.91 0.95 11.87
CA ASP A 196 7.53 2.27 11.95
C ASP A 196 8.66 2.44 10.93
N ALA A 197 9.19 3.65 10.82
CA ALA A 197 10.20 3.98 9.82
C ALA A 197 11.50 3.16 9.97
N GLU A 198 11.88 2.77 11.19
CA GLU A 198 13.08 1.98 11.45
C GLU A 198 12.90 0.54 10.99
N ALA A 199 11.76 -0.08 11.33
CA ALA A 199 11.41 -1.42 10.89
C ALA A 199 11.26 -1.49 9.36
N ILE A 200 10.66 -0.47 8.72
CA ILE A 200 10.57 -0.38 7.26
C ILE A 200 11.97 -0.31 6.64
N SER A 201 12.88 0.52 7.17
CA SER A 201 14.24 0.65 6.64
C SER A 201 15.04 -0.65 6.76
N TRP A 202 14.88 -1.36 7.87
CA TRP A 202 15.49 -2.68 8.05
C TRP A 202 14.91 -3.69 7.04
N LEU A 203 13.57 -3.73 6.90
CA LEU A 203 12.90 -4.63 5.95
C LEU A 203 13.32 -4.35 4.50
N GLU A 204 13.49 -3.08 4.11
CA GLU A 204 14.01 -2.69 2.79
C GLU A 204 15.38 -3.32 2.52
N LYS A 205 16.28 -3.29 3.51
CA LYS A 205 17.61 -3.88 3.39
C LYS A 205 17.53 -5.39 3.23
N GLU A 206 16.80 -6.07 4.12
CA GLU A 206 16.63 -7.53 4.09
C GLU A 206 16.03 -8.03 2.77
N LEU A 207 14.97 -7.38 2.28
CA LEU A 207 14.32 -7.79 1.03
C LEU A 207 15.18 -7.51 -0.21
N ARG A 208 16.02 -6.49 -0.17
CA ARG A 208 16.98 -6.20 -1.26
C ARG A 208 18.04 -7.29 -1.37
N GLU A 209 18.55 -7.74 -0.22
CA GLU A 209 19.59 -8.77 -0.11
C GLU A 209 19.02 -10.21 -0.17
N PHE A 210 17.70 -10.35 -0.06
CA PHE A 210 17.02 -11.64 -0.06
C PHE A 210 17.35 -12.45 -1.34
N PRO A 211 17.84 -13.70 -1.24
CA PRO A 211 18.32 -14.45 -2.40
C PRO A 211 17.20 -14.93 -3.33
N GLY A 212 16.00 -15.16 -2.79
CA GLY A 212 14.83 -15.62 -3.54
C GLY A 212 14.11 -14.51 -4.30
N THR A 213 13.09 -14.90 -5.03
CA THR A 213 12.16 -13.97 -5.69
C THR A 213 11.23 -13.38 -4.67
N VAL A 214 11.04 -12.06 -4.71
CA VAL A 214 10.10 -11.35 -3.83
C VAL A 214 9.04 -10.68 -4.68
N ILE A 215 7.79 -10.94 -4.34
CA ILE A 215 6.64 -10.27 -4.94
C ILE A 215 5.90 -9.52 -3.83
N ILE A 216 5.73 -8.22 -4.01
CA ILE A 216 5.21 -7.31 -2.99
C ILE A 216 3.97 -6.62 -3.52
N VAL A 217 2.89 -6.70 -2.77
CA VAL A 217 1.73 -5.81 -2.91
C VAL A 217 1.83 -4.80 -1.78
N THR A 218 1.97 -3.52 -2.10
CA THR A 218 1.91 -2.45 -1.10
C THR A 218 1.54 -1.12 -1.75
N HIS A 219 0.99 -0.23 -0.94
CA HIS A 219 0.71 1.15 -1.29
C HIS A 219 1.86 2.09 -0.94
N ASP A 220 2.89 1.62 -0.23
CA ASP A 220 4.11 2.36 0.06
C ASP A 220 5.00 2.45 -1.19
N ARG A 221 4.90 3.60 -1.88
CA ARG A 221 5.58 3.88 -3.14
C ARG A 221 7.09 3.98 -2.96
N TYR A 222 7.53 4.51 -1.82
CA TYR A 222 8.94 4.67 -1.50
C TYR A 222 9.61 3.31 -1.26
N PHE A 223 8.92 2.43 -0.57
CA PHE A 223 9.33 1.06 -0.36
C PHE A 223 9.46 0.30 -1.70
N LEU A 224 8.45 0.42 -2.59
CA LEU A 224 8.52 -0.16 -3.93
C LEU A 224 9.67 0.42 -4.73
N ASP A 225 9.90 1.72 -4.67
CA ASP A 225 10.94 2.39 -5.46
C ASP A 225 12.35 1.92 -5.09
N ARG A 226 12.58 1.59 -3.81
CA ARG A 226 13.88 1.14 -3.30
C ARG A 226 14.17 -0.33 -3.51
N ILE A 227 13.15 -1.18 -3.57
CA ILE A 227 13.33 -2.64 -3.59
C ILE A 227 13.12 -3.21 -4.98
N THR A 228 12.11 -2.72 -5.72
CA THR A 228 11.67 -3.38 -6.94
C THR A 228 12.54 -3.05 -8.14
N LYS A 229 12.68 -4.04 -9.02
CA LYS A 229 13.28 -3.92 -10.35
C LYS A 229 12.26 -4.14 -11.47
N TRP A 230 11.06 -4.58 -11.11
CA TRP A 230 9.92 -4.78 -11.98
C TRP A 230 8.65 -4.35 -11.28
N ILE A 231 7.75 -3.74 -12.03
CA ILE A 231 6.39 -3.45 -11.57
C ILE A 231 5.40 -4.22 -12.45
N LEU A 232 4.51 -4.95 -11.82
CA LEU A 232 3.37 -5.62 -12.47
C LEU A 232 2.11 -4.81 -12.17
N GLU A 233 1.61 -4.10 -13.15
CA GLU A 233 0.34 -3.37 -13.02
C GLU A 233 -0.83 -4.30 -13.34
N ILE A 234 -1.84 -4.33 -12.47
CA ILE A 234 -3.12 -5.00 -12.74
C ILE A 234 -4.16 -3.95 -13.09
N GLU A 235 -4.55 -3.91 -14.36
CA GLU A 235 -5.53 -2.98 -14.91
C GLU A 235 -6.58 -3.76 -15.71
N ASP A 236 -7.87 -3.57 -15.42
CA ASP A 236 -8.99 -4.28 -16.05
C ASP A 236 -8.84 -5.81 -16.06
N GLY A 237 -8.28 -6.36 -14.98
CA GLY A 237 -8.02 -7.78 -14.84
C GLY A 237 -6.87 -8.31 -15.71
N ARG A 238 -6.04 -7.45 -16.30
CA ARG A 238 -4.84 -7.83 -17.07
C ARG A 238 -3.58 -7.45 -16.33
N GLY A 239 -2.56 -8.28 -16.40
CA GLY A 239 -1.25 -8.01 -15.85
C GLY A 239 -0.31 -7.41 -16.90
N ILE A 240 0.18 -6.21 -16.68
CA ILE A 240 1.09 -5.50 -17.58
C ILE A 240 2.43 -5.32 -16.85
N PRO A 241 3.50 -6.01 -17.26
CA PRO A 241 4.81 -5.86 -16.64
C PRO A 241 5.55 -4.63 -17.17
N PHE A 242 6.20 -3.90 -16.27
CA PHE A 242 7.08 -2.77 -16.57
C PHE A 242 8.45 -3.02 -15.96
N GLU A 243 9.50 -2.77 -16.71
CA GLU A 243 10.88 -2.84 -16.21
C GLU A 243 11.23 -1.56 -15.47
N GLY A 244 11.85 -1.71 -14.31
CA GLY A 244 12.28 -0.63 -13.44
C GLY A 244 11.51 -0.59 -12.12
N ASN A 245 11.81 0.45 -11.32
CA ASN A 245 11.17 0.71 -10.04
C ASN A 245 9.85 1.51 -10.20
N TYR A 246 9.24 1.87 -9.08
CA TYR A 246 7.98 2.60 -9.07
C TYR A 246 8.05 3.94 -9.83
N SER A 247 9.11 4.72 -9.64
CA SER A 247 9.33 6.00 -10.33
C SER A 247 9.46 5.81 -11.85
N SER A 248 10.12 4.74 -12.28
CA SER A 248 10.26 4.40 -13.70
C SER A 248 8.93 4.00 -14.32
N TRP A 249 8.13 3.18 -13.61
CA TRP A 249 6.78 2.82 -14.01
C TRP A 249 5.89 4.05 -14.16
N LEU A 250 5.94 4.98 -13.20
CA LEU A 250 5.12 6.19 -13.24
C LEU A 250 5.42 7.04 -14.48
N LYS A 251 6.69 7.21 -14.83
CA LYS A 251 7.12 7.93 -16.05
C LYS A 251 6.64 7.23 -17.31
N GLN A 252 6.80 5.90 -17.39
CA GLN A 252 6.35 5.09 -18.53
C GLN A 252 4.82 5.16 -18.69
N LYS A 253 4.07 5.06 -17.59
CA LYS A 253 2.60 5.18 -17.59
C LYS A 253 2.14 6.57 -18.04
N GLN A 254 2.77 7.65 -17.57
CA GLN A 254 2.46 9.01 -18.00
C GLN A 254 2.70 9.21 -19.51
N GLU A 255 3.80 8.73 -20.04
CA GLU A 255 4.08 8.85 -21.48
C GLU A 255 3.11 7.99 -22.31
N MET A 256 2.77 6.78 -21.83
CA MET A 256 1.76 5.92 -22.46
C MET A 256 0.39 6.61 -22.53
N LEU A 257 -0.07 7.22 -21.43
CA LEU A 257 -1.32 7.97 -21.37
C LEU A 257 -1.29 9.17 -22.32
N ARG A 258 -0.20 9.94 -22.35
CA ARG A 258 -0.01 11.06 -23.27
C ARG A 258 -0.09 10.64 -24.74
N ILE A 259 0.45 9.48 -25.09
CA ILE A 259 0.37 8.93 -26.45
C ILE A 259 -1.09 8.55 -26.77
N ILE A 260 -1.79 7.93 -25.83
CA ILE A 260 -3.20 7.54 -25.98
C ILE A 260 -4.08 8.78 -26.17
N GLU A 261 -3.91 9.82 -25.34
CA GLU A 261 -4.63 11.10 -25.46
C GLU A 261 -4.41 11.77 -26.81
N LYS A 262 -3.16 11.84 -27.29
CA LYS A 262 -2.85 12.38 -28.61
C LYS A 262 -3.52 11.58 -29.73
N LYS A 263 -3.52 10.25 -29.65
CA LYS A 263 -4.20 9.39 -30.62
C LYS A 263 -5.71 9.62 -30.61
N GLU A 264 -6.31 9.74 -29.42
CA GLU A 264 -7.75 9.97 -29.28
C GLU A 264 -8.16 11.37 -29.79
N THR A 265 -7.42 12.41 -29.43
CA THR A 265 -7.64 13.76 -29.93
C THR A 265 -7.58 13.81 -31.47
N ARG A 266 -6.57 13.12 -32.06
CA ARG A 266 -6.47 13.00 -33.52
C ARG A 266 -7.65 12.23 -34.13
N ARG A 267 -8.07 11.13 -33.48
CA ARG A 267 -9.24 10.36 -33.91
C ARG A 267 -10.52 11.22 -33.88
N GLN A 268 -10.75 11.98 -32.81
CA GLN A 268 -11.91 12.87 -32.68
C GLN A 268 -11.90 13.97 -33.76
N GLN A 269 -10.73 14.54 -34.06
CA GLN A 269 -10.60 15.50 -35.15
C GLN A 269 -10.96 14.87 -36.52
N VAL A 270 -10.47 13.65 -36.79
CA VAL A 270 -10.82 12.93 -38.03
C VAL A 270 -12.31 12.61 -38.10
N LEU A 271 -12.89 12.12 -36.98
CA LEU A 271 -14.34 11.85 -36.91
C LEU A 271 -15.18 13.10 -37.14
N ALA A 272 -14.79 14.23 -36.56
CA ALA A 272 -15.48 15.53 -36.77
C ALA A 272 -15.38 15.99 -38.25
N GLN A 273 -14.22 15.83 -38.88
CA GLN A 273 -14.02 16.17 -40.30
C GLN A 273 -14.86 15.27 -41.23
N GLU A 274 -14.85 13.94 -40.99
CA GLU A 274 -15.63 12.99 -41.78
C GLU A 274 -17.14 13.21 -41.59
N LEU A 275 -17.60 13.54 -40.38
CA LEU A 275 -19.00 13.87 -40.10
C LEU A 275 -19.44 15.17 -40.77
N ALA A 276 -18.60 16.23 -40.70
CA ALA A 276 -18.87 17.49 -41.39
C ALA A 276 -18.97 17.30 -42.92
N TRP A 277 -18.10 16.44 -43.49
CA TRP A 277 -18.13 16.12 -44.89
C TRP A 277 -19.37 15.29 -45.28
N ILE A 278 -19.78 14.29 -44.47
CA ILE A 278 -21.01 13.51 -44.69
C ILE A 278 -22.24 14.40 -44.68
N ASN A 279 -22.27 15.41 -43.80
CA ASN A 279 -23.40 16.35 -43.67
C ASN A 279 -23.44 17.44 -44.74
N SER A 280 -22.29 17.80 -45.34
CA SER A 280 -22.20 18.94 -46.29
C SER A 280 -22.56 18.59 -47.74
N SER A 281 -22.60 17.31 -48.16
CA SER A 281 -22.76 16.94 -49.55
C SER A 281 -24.10 16.25 -49.83
N VAL A 282 -25.12 17.07 -50.22
CA VAL A 282 -26.39 16.56 -50.76
C VAL A 282 -26.24 16.03 -52.21
N ALA A 283 -25.19 16.41 -52.92
CA ALA A 283 -24.97 16.09 -54.35
C ALA A 283 -24.06 14.86 -54.63
N ALA A 284 -23.36 14.29 -53.64
CA ALA A 284 -22.37 13.23 -53.89
C ALA A 284 -22.80 11.83 -53.40
N ARG A 285 -24.09 11.50 -53.47
CA ARG A 285 -24.69 10.28 -52.89
C ARG A 285 -24.43 8.95 -53.65
N HIS A 286 -23.51 8.86 -54.59
CA HIS A 286 -23.23 7.61 -55.31
C HIS A 286 -21.87 7.01 -54.99
N GLN A 287 -21.86 5.71 -54.66
CA GLN A 287 -20.77 4.70 -54.45
C GLN A 287 -19.50 5.12 -53.70
N LYS A 288 -18.93 6.32 -53.89
CA LYS A 288 -17.77 6.82 -53.14
C LYS A 288 -18.08 7.18 -51.69
N ASN A 289 -19.35 7.34 -51.37
CA ASN A 289 -19.83 7.72 -50.04
C ASN A 289 -19.85 6.54 -49.06
N GLN A 290 -20.08 5.33 -49.55
CA GLN A 290 -20.17 4.13 -48.70
C GLN A 290 -18.83 3.77 -48.02
N ALA A 291 -17.70 3.96 -48.71
CA ALA A 291 -16.39 3.69 -48.15
C ALA A 291 -16.03 4.66 -46.99
N ARG A 292 -16.44 5.93 -47.09
CA ARG A 292 -16.24 6.94 -46.02
C ARG A 292 -17.19 6.72 -44.86
N VAL A 293 -18.44 6.39 -45.10
CA VAL A 293 -19.40 6.04 -44.06
C VAL A 293 -18.93 4.79 -43.30
N LYS A 294 -18.44 3.79 -44.02
CA LYS A 294 -17.87 2.59 -43.42
C LYS A 294 -16.64 2.92 -42.57
N ARG A 295 -15.72 3.77 -43.08
CA ARG A 295 -14.55 4.24 -42.34
C ARG A 295 -14.93 5.04 -41.08
N TYR A 296 -15.95 5.92 -41.18
CA TYR A 296 -16.50 6.63 -40.01
C TYR A 296 -17.05 5.67 -38.99
N GLN A 297 -17.85 4.66 -39.42
CA GLN A 297 -18.38 3.64 -38.54
C GLN A 297 -17.29 2.77 -37.88
N GLU A 298 -16.26 2.39 -38.64
CA GLU A 298 -15.08 1.66 -38.12
C GLU A 298 -14.32 2.50 -37.10
N LEU A 299 -14.06 3.78 -37.37
CA LEU A 299 -13.44 4.70 -36.42
C LEU A 299 -14.31 5.01 -35.21
N ALA A 300 -15.64 5.12 -35.38
CA ALA A 300 -16.58 5.33 -34.29
C ALA A 300 -16.77 4.09 -33.40
N SER A 301 -16.65 2.90 -33.98
CA SER A 301 -16.74 1.65 -33.23
C SER A 301 -15.49 1.31 -32.41
N GLN A 302 -14.34 1.91 -32.74
CA GLN A 302 -13.13 1.81 -31.93
C GLN A 302 -13.32 2.63 -30.65
N LYS A 303 -13.83 1.99 -29.60
CA LYS A 303 -13.79 2.54 -28.25
C LYS A 303 -12.37 2.41 -27.74
N PHE A 304 -11.64 3.50 -27.64
CA PHE A 304 -10.53 3.58 -26.72
C PHE A 304 -11.16 3.86 -25.35
N ASP A 305 -11.10 2.91 -24.46
CA ASP A 305 -11.33 3.18 -23.05
C ASP A 305 -10.15 4.03 -22.56
N LEU A 306 -10.28 5.33 -22.78
CA LEU A 306 -9.57 6.29 -21.97
C LEU A 306 -10.13 6.04 -20.57
N ALA A 307 -9.33 5.46 -19.69
CA ALA A 307 -9.63 5.49 -18.28
C ALA A 307 -9.89 6.96 -17.93
N LYS A 308 -11.16 7.31 -17.83
CA LYS A 308 -11.59 8.64 -17.40
C LYS A 308 -11.42 8.72 -15.89
N ASP A 309 -10.19 8.66 -15.43
CA ASP A 309 -9.85 8.88 -14.04
C ASP A 309 -9.30 10.28 -13.79
N ASP A 310 -9.93 11.28 -14.43
CA ASP A 310 -9.88 12.66 -13.96
C ASP A 310 -10.95 12.88 -12.88
N TYR A 311 -10.87 12.14 -11.78
CA TYR A 311 -11.59 12.55 -10.59
C TYR A 311 -10.67 13.41 -9.74
N SER A 312 -11.07 14.65 -9.51
CA SER A 312 -10.38 15.55 -8.60
C SER A 312 -11.21 15.71 -7.33
N ILE A 313 -10.63 15.37 -6.19
CA ILE A 313 -11.20 15.74 -4.89
C ILE A 313 -10.94 17.24 -4.72
N GLN A 314 -11.98 18.01 -4.42
CA GLN A 314 -11.82 19.39 -3.98
C GLN A 314 -12.24 19.46 -2.52
N ILE A 315 -11.31 19.85 -1.67
CA ILE A 315 -11.59 20.12 -0.26
C ILE A 315 -12.21 21.52 -0.20
N PRO A 316 -13.45 21.66 0.31
CA PRO A 316 -14.08 22.97 0.40
C PRO A 316 -13.26 23.90 1.29
N PRO A 317 -12.96 25.11 0.85
CA PRO A 317 -12.31 26.07 1.72
C PRO A 317 -13.25 26.43 2.87
N GLY A 318 -12.76 26.34 4.10
CA GLY A 318 -13.44 26.88 5.25
C GLY A 318 -13.38 28.43 5.31
N PRO A 319 -13.77 29.04 6.43
CA PRO A 319 -13.61 30.47 6.65
C PRO A 319 -12.15 30.90 6.48
N ARG A 320 -11.92 32.17 6.15
CA ARG A 320 -10.56 32.69 6.01
C ARG A 320 -9.80 32.56 7.33
N LEU A 321 -8.62 31.94 7.28
CA LEU A 321 -7.73 31.83 8.42
C LEU A 321 -7.16 33.18 8.84
N GLY A 322 -7.10 33.42 10.15
CA GLY A 322 -6.34 34.51 10.72
C GLY A 322 -4.84 34.21 10.81
N ASN A 323 -4.07 35.14 11.36
CA ASN A 323 -2.62 34.98 11.50
C ASN A 323 -2.21 33.93 12.58
N LYS A 324 -3.10 33.67 13.54
CA LYS A 324 -2.88 32.64 14.57
C LYS A 324 -3.75 31.42 14.24
N VAL A 325 -3.11 30.29 13.96
CA VAL A 325 -3.79 29.03 13.62
C VAL A 325 -3.76 28.09 14.82
N LEU A 326 -2.58 27.64 15.20
CA LEU A 326 -2.36 26.73 16.32
C LEU A 326 -1.06 27.09 17.00
N ILE A 327 -1.10 27.33 18.31
CA ILE A 327 0.07 27.60 19.16
C ILE A 327 0.06 26.59 20.28
N VAL A 328 1.15 25.85 20.42
CA VAL A 328 1.39 24.88 21.48
C VAL A 328 2.58 25.34 22.31
N GLU A 329 2.42 25.44 23.63
CA GLU A 329 3.45 25.94 24.55
C GLU A 329 3.67 24.97 25.71
N ASN A 330 4.92 24.50 25.85
CA ASN A 330 5.39 23.65 26.95
C ASN A 330 4.49 22.43 27.24
N LEU A 331 3.93 21.83 26.17
CA LEU A 331 2.99 20.74 26.28
C LEU A 331 3.68 19.46 26.79
N CYS A 332 3.08 18.87 27.85
CA CYS A 332 3.51 17.58 28.39
C CYS A 332 2.31 16.64 28.50
N LYS A 333 2.52 15.36 28.20
CA LYS A 333 1.53 14.30 28.35
C LYS A 333 2.17 12.96 28.66
N GLY A 334 1.57 12.23 29.60
CA GLY A 334 1.95 10.84 29.91
C GLY A 334 0.73 10.00 30.30
N PHE A 335 0.89 8.68 30.31
CA PHE A 335 -0.11 7.71 30.77
C PHE A 335 0.57 6.66 31.63
N ASN A 336 -0.03 6.30 32.76
CA ASN A 336 0.42 5.22 33.64
C ASN A 336 1.91 5.32 34.03
N GLY A 337 2.43 6.53 34.27
CA GLY A 337 3.82 6.77 34.61
C GLY A 337 4.81 6.79 33.42
N ARG A 338 4.36 6.49 32.20
CA ARG A 338 5.15 6.64 30.97
C ARG A 338 4.87 8.00 30.36
N GLN A 339 5.91 8.82 30.24
CA GLN A 339 5.83 10.11 29.54
C GLN A 339 5.84 9.86 28.02
N LEU A 340 4.92 10.48 27.27
CA LEU A 340 4.85 10.40 25.81
C LEU A 340 5.36 11.68 25.16
N ILE A 341 5.02 12.84 25.70
CA ILE A 341 5.38 14.14 25.17
C ILE A 341 6.02 14.95 26.29
N LYS A 342 7.21 15.51 26.03
CA LYS A 342 7.97 16.30 26.98
C LYS A 342 8.26 17.68 26.40
N ASN A 343 7.67 18.72 27.02
CA ASN A 343 7.95 20.13 26.74
C ASN A 343 7.87 20.50 25.24
N CYS A 344 6.79 20.04 24.55
CA CYS A 344 6.58 20.33 23.15
C CYS A 344 6.06 21.77 22.97
N SER A 345 6.74 22.55 22.14
CA SER A 345 6.34 23.93 21.79
C SER A 345 6.53 24.16 20.29
N PHE A 346 5.47 24.59 19.62
CA PHE A 346 5.54 25.00 18.22
C PHE A 346 4.38 25.94 17.85
N THR A 347 4.55 26.67 16.77
CA THR A 347 3.51 27.53 16.18
C THR A 347 3.31 27.12 14.73
N MET A 348 2.06 26.83 14.36
CA MET A 348 1.71 26.45 12.99
C MET A 348 1.51 27.70 12.12
N PRO A 349 2.31 27.88 11.04
CA PRO A 349 2.10 28.97 10.09
C PRO A 349 0.79 28.84 9.33
N ALA A 350 0.19 29.97 8.93
CA ALA A 350 -1.01 29.94 8.09
C ALA A 350 -0.69 29.38 6.70
N GLY A 351 -1.55 28.46 6.22
CA GLY A 351 -1.36 27.76 4.95
C GLY A 351 -0.29 26.65 4.98
N ALA A 352 0.28 26.33 6.15
CA ALA A 352 1.25 25.26 6.27
C ALA A 352 0.62 23.87 6.24
N VAL A 353 1.32 22.93 5.59
CA VAL A 353 1.07 21.50 5.70
C VAL A 353 2.16 20.90 6.58
N VAL A 354 1.78 20.40 7.76
CA VAL A 354 2.69 19.87 8.78
C VAL A 354 2.60 18.35 8.83
N GLY A 355 3.65 17.64 8.45
CA GLY A 355 3.77 16.21 8.61
C GLY A 355 4.18 15.84 10.04
N VAL A 356 3.49 14.90 10.66
CA VAL A 356 3.81 14.41 12.02
C VAL A 356 4.43 13.02 11.90
N ILE A 357 5.69 12.90 12.26
CA ILE A 357 6.48 11.68 12.09
C ILE A 357 7.10 11.21 13.41
N GLY A 358 7.44 9.94 13.50
CA GLY A 358 8.11 9.33 14.65
C GLY A 358 7.68 7.88 14.90
N PRO A 359 8.35 7.16 15.81
CA PRO A 359 8.05 5.76 16.14
C PRO A 359 6.59 5.54 16.60
N ASN A 360 6.13 4.31 16.51
CA ASN A 360 4.79 3.96 17.00
C ASN A 360 4.73 4.06 18.53
N GLY A 361 3.58 4.54 19.04
CA GLY A 361 3.37 4.70 20.49
C GLY A 361 4.07 5.88 21.15
N THR A 362 4.61 6.84 20.36
CA THR A 362 5.25 8.07 20.87
C THR A 362 4.26 9.20 21.19
N GLY A 363 2.96 9.02 20.91
CA GLY A 363 1.93 10.00 21.27
C GLY A 363 1.47 10.90 20.12
N LYS A 364 1.70 10.54 18.85
CA LYS A 364 1.25 11.30 17.67
C LYS A 364 -0.27 11.51 17.67
N THR A 365 -1.06 10.44 17.73
CA THR A 365 -2.53 10.47 17.82
C THR A 365 -2.99 11.16 19.11
N THR A 366 -2.25 11.01 20.22
CA THR A 366 -2.55 11.70 21.49
C THR A 366 -2.46 13.21 21.34
N LEU A 367 -1.46 13.72 20.58
CA LEU A 367 -1.36 15.14 20.26
C LEU A 367 -2.62 15.62 19.50
N PHE A 368 -3.08 14.88 18.50
CA PHE A 368 -4.29 15.22 17.76
C PHE A 368 -5.52 15.25 18.65
N ARG A 369 -5.69 14.25 19.52
CA ARG A 369 -6.80 14.24 20.50
C ARG A 369 -6.76 15.40 21.49
N MET A 370 -5.55 15.85 21.88
CA MET A 370 -5.41 17.04 22.72
C MET A 370 -5.77 18.33 21.95
N ILE A 371 -5.42 18.43 20.67
CA ILE A 371 -5.79 19.58 19.83
C ILE A 371 -7.32 19.63 19.63
N VAL A 372 -7.96 18.48 19.42
CA VAL A 372 -9.43 18.37 19.28
C VAL A 372 -10.15 18.63 20.61
N GLY A 373 -9.47 18.46 21.75
CA GLY A 373 -10.03 18.64 23.09
C GLY A 373 -10.64 17.36 23.69
N GLU A 374 -10.45 16.20 23.04
CA GLU A 374 -10.87 14.89 23.56
C GLU A 374 -9.98 14.43 24.74
N GLU A 375 -8.72 14.86 24.74
CA GLU A 375 -7.75 14.54 25.78
C GLU A 375 -7.19 15.84 26.39
N LYS A 376 -6.93 15.85 27.70
CA LYS A 376 -6.34 17.01 28.36
C LYS A 376 -4.85 16.84 28.54
N PRO A 377 -4.03 17.89 28.29
CA PRO A 377 -2.61 17.86 28.59
C PRO A 377 -2.39 17.80 30.12
N ASP A 378 -1.28 17.22 30.55
CA ASP A 378 -0.87 17.21 31.96
C ASP A 378 -0.30 18.58 32.39
N SER A 379 0.38 19.26 31.44
CA SER A 379 0.85 20.64 31.57
C SER A 379 1.03 21.29 30.22
N GLY A 380 1.17 22.62 30.20
CA GLY A 380 1.26 23.40 28.96
C GLY A 380 -0.10 23.87 28.46
N THR A 381 -0.09 24.59 27.33
CA THR A 381 -1.29 25.18 26.72
C THR A 381 -1.37 24.90 25.23
N ILE A 382 -2.58 24.72 24.74
CA ILE A 382 -2.91 24.65 23.31
C ILE A 382 -3.87 25.78 23.02
N THR A 383 -3.46 26.71 22.15
CA THR A 383 -4.28 27.84 21.73
C THR A 383 -4.65 27.68 20.26
N ILE A 384 -5.94 27.59 19.98
CA ILE A 384 -6.51 27.55 18.65
C ILE A 384 -7.02 28.93 18.29
N GLY A 385 -6.72 29.41 17.08
CA GLY A 385 -7.17 30.72 16.61
C GLY A 385 -8.70 30.83 16.53
N GLU A 386 -9.26 31.98 16.81
CA GLU A 386 -10.73 32.22 16.84
C GLU A 386 -11.42 31.95 15.50
N THR A 387 -10.69 32.06 14.38
CA THR A 387 -11.21 31.80 13.03
C THR A 387 -11.02 30.36 12.56
N VAL A 388 -10.42 29.51 13.39
CA VAL A 388 -10.14 28.12 13.04
C VAL A 388 -11.39 27.27 13.22
N GLN A 389 -11.76 26.60 12.14
CA GLN A 389 -12.73 25.49 12.14
C GLN A 389 -11.98 24.20 11.91
N LEU A 390 -11.99 23.36 12.93
CA LEU A 390 -11.22 22.12 12.97
C LEU A 390 -12.02 20.98 12.34
N SER A 391 -11.36 20.20 11.46
CA SER A 391 -11.87 18.91 10.94
C SER A 391 -10.86 17.83 11.28
N TYR A 392 -11.29 16.81 12.02
CA TYR A 392 -10.43 15.70 12.44
C TYR A 392 -10.86 14.37 11.81
N VAL A 393 -9.93 13.71 11.17
CA VAL A 393 -10.05 12.36 10.60
C VAL A 393 -9.34 11.41 11.54
N ASP A 394 -10.08 10.71 12.39
CA ASP A 394 -9.53 9.69 13.29
C ASP A 394 -9.23 8.39 12.53
N GLN A 395 -8.24 7.66 13.01
CA GLN A 395 -7.90 6.31 12.54
C GLN A 395 -9.03 5.30 12.80
N ASN A 396 -9.88 5.54 13.80
CA ASN A 396 -11.00 4.67 14.15
C ASN A 396 -12.16 4.82 13.16
N ARG A 397 -12.45 3.75 12.43
CA ARG A 397 -13.52 3.63 11.43
C ARG A 397 -14.92 3.50 12.02
N ASP A 398 -15.06 3.62 13.34
CA ASP A 398 -16.29 3.36 14.10
C ASP A 398 -17.38 4.45 13.92
N ALA A 399 -17.06 5.55 13.22
CA ALA A 399 -17.98 6.65 12.98
C ALA A 399 -18.91 6.44 11.76
N LEU A 400 -18.77 5.32 11.03
CA LEU A 400 -19.62 5.00 9.88
C LEU A 400 -20.72 4.03 10.28
N ASN A 401 -21.95 4.30 9.85
CA ASN A 401 -23.08 3.40 10.08
C ASN A 401 -23.10 2.31 8.98
N ASP A 402 -22.88 1.06 9.38
CA ASP A 402 -22.82 -0.10 8.50
C ASP A 402 -24.12 -0.38 7.74
N ASP A 403 -25.26 0.05 8.25
CA ASP A 403 -26.57 -0.14 7.65
C ASP A 403 -26.91 0.89 6.56
N ASN A 404 -26.27 2.05 6.60
CA ASN A 404 -26.47 3.09 5.61
C ASN A 404 -25.82 2.69 4.26
N THR A 405 -26.41 3.19 3.17
CA THR A 405 -25.72 3.17 1.88
C THR A 405 -24.60 4.22 1.87
N VAL A 406 -23.62 4.07 0.96
CA VAL A 406 -22.58 5.09 0.76
C VAL A 406 -23.19 6.46 0.51
N PHE A 407 -24.26 6.53 -0.26
CA PHE A 407 -24.99 7.75 -0.54
C PHE A 407 -25.58 8.36 0.72
N GLU A 408 -26.32 7.59 1.51
CA GLU A 408 -26.93 8.06 2.76
C GLU A 408 -25.89 8.49 3.78
N GLU A 409 -24.80 7.74 3.92
CA GLU A 409 -23.76 8.00 4.91
C GLU A 409 -23.03 9.33 4.65
N VAL A 410 -22.79 9.67 3.38
CA VAL A 410 -22.08 10.91 3.03
C VAL A 410 -23.03 12.08 2.85
N SER A 411 -24.17 11.88 2.18
CA SER A 411 -25.10 12.98 1.87
C SER A 411 -26.15 13.25 2.96
N GLY A 412 -26.39 12.27 3.86
CA GLY A 412 -27.55 12.30 4.75
C GLY A 412 -28.86 12.00 4.03
N GLY A 413 -28.79 11.39 2.82
CA GLY A 413 -29.95 11.11 1.97
C GLY A 413 -30.36 12.27 1.05
N GLU A 414 -29.65 13.40 1.10
CA GLU A 414 -29.97 14.57 0.26
C GLU A 414 -29.31 14.47 -1.12
N GLU A 415 -30.04 14.81 -2.19
CA GLU A 415 -29.53 14.85 -3.56
C GLU A 415 -28.51 15.97 -3.81
N GLU A 416 -28.55 17.04 -3.00
CA GLU A 416 -27.61 18.15 -3.04
C GLU A 416 -26.95 18.35 -1.67
N ILE A 417 -25.64 18.47 -1.67
CA ILE A 417 -24.84 18.81 -0.48
C ILE A 417 -24.28 20.22 -0.59
N MET A 418 -24.16 20.89 0.53
CA MET A 418 -23.44 22.16 0.62
C MET A 418 -21.96 21.88 0.82
N LEU A 419 -21.12 22.39 -0.07
CA LEU A 419 -19.66 22.38 0.06
C LEU A 419 -19.21 23.83 0.21
N ALA A 420 -18.96 24.25 1.44
CA ALA A 420 -18.83 25.68 1.78
C ALA A 420 -20.04 26.49 1.25
N ASP A 421 -19.81 27.44 0.32
CA ASP A 421 -20.86 28.31 -0.21
C ASP A 421 -21.48 27.80 -1.52
N ARG A 422 -21.15 26.57 -1.96
CA ARG A 422 -21.62 26.01 -3.24
C ARG A 422 -22.45 24.76 -3.06
N LYS A 423 -23.59 24.70 -3.74
CA LYS A 423 -24.38 23.48 -3.85
C LYS A 423 -23.76 22.56 -4.89
N MET A 424 -23.61 21.28 -4.53
CA MET A 424 -23.16 20.22 -5.43
C MET A 424 -24.08 19.01 -5.34
N ASN A 425 -24.31 18.36 -6.47
CA ASN A 425 -25.04 17.09 -6.49
C ASN A 425 -24.24 16.02 -5.72
N SER A 426 -24.89 15.35 -4.78
CA SER A 426 -24.29 14.36 -3.88
C SER A 426 -23.68 13.18 -4.64
N ARG A 427 -24.31 12.73 -5.72
CA ARG A 427 -23.82 11.62 -6.56
C ARG A 427 -22.56 12.02 -7.34
N ALA A 428 -22.49 13.27 -7.80
CA ALA A 428 -21.31 13.81 -8.46
C ALA A 428 -20.15 13.97 -7.45
N TYR A 429 -20.44 14.36 -6.21
CA TYR A 429 -19.46 14.41 -5.14
C TYR A 429 -18.87 13.03 -4.84
N LEU A 430 -19.72 12.02 -4.64
CA LEU A 430 -19.30 10.63 -4.39
C LEU A 430 -18.47 10.07 -5.54
N SER A 431 -18.79 10.44 -6.80
CA SER A 431 -17.99 10.00 -7.95
C SER A 431 -16.55 10.48 -7.91
N ARG A 432 -16.26 11.60 -7.20
CA ARG A 432 -14.91 12.11 -6.97
C ARG A 432 -14.09 11.24 -5.99
N PHE A 433 -14.76 10.39 -5.22
CA PHE A 433 -14.14 9.39 -4.34
C PHE A 433 -14.21 7.98 -4.93
N ASN A 434 -14.41 7.89 -6.25
CA ASN A 434 -14.50 6.64 -7.02
C ASN A 434 -15.68 5.74 -6.63
N PHE A 435 -16.79 6.33 -6.14
CA PHE A 435 -18.06 5.61 -5.99
C PHE A 435 -18.97 5.96 -7.15
N ARG A 436 -19.16 5.00 -8.10
CA ARG A 436 -19.94 5.21 -9.32
C ARG A 436 -21.14 4.27 -9.41
N GLY A 437 -22.26 4.77 -9.93
CA GLY A 437 -23.45 3.97 -10.22
C GLY A 437 -23.95 3.17 -9.01
N THR A 438 -23.99 1.86 -9.13
CA THR A 438 -24.50 0.95 -8.10
C THR A 438 -23.67 0.93 -6.82
N GLN A 439 -22.38 1.29 -6.87
CA GLN A 439 -21.55 1.34 -5.67
C GLN A 439 -22.04 2.37 -4.66
N GLN A 440 -22.67 3.47 -5.10
CA GLN A 440 -23.26 4.47 -4.21
C GLN A 440 -24.44 3.94 -3.38
N GLN A 441 -25.06 2.86 -3.84
CA GLN A 441 -26.19 2.20 -3.17
C GLN A 441 -25.75 0.99 -2.33
N MET A 442 -24.46 0.66 -2.32
CA MET A 442 -23.95 -0.42 -1.47
C MET A 442 -23.96 0.02 0.00
N LYS A 443 -24.30 -0.91 0.89
CA LYS A 443 -24.22 -0.69 2.33
C LYS A 443 -22.74 -0.55 2.74
N VAL A 444 -22.47 0.37 3.66
CA VAL A 444 -21.14 0.63 4.20
C VAL A 444 -20.52 -0.63 4.81
N GLY A 445 -21.32 -1.46 5.48
CA GLY A 445 -20.87 -2.71 6.08
C GLY A 445 -20.36 -3.78 5.07
N LEU A 446 -20.71 -3.64 3.78
CA LEU A 446 -20.25 -4.55 2.71
C LEU A 446 -19.00 -4.07 1.99
N LEU A 447 -18.50 -2.88 2.34
CA LEU A 447 -17.34 -2.29 1.71
C LEU A 447 -16.04 -2.89 2.24
N SER A 448 -15.03 -2.95 1.38
CA SER A 448 -13.65 -3.24 1.78
C SER A 448 -13.10 -2.13 2.69
N GLY A 449 -12.01 -2.42 3.42
CA GLY A 449 -11.36 -1.43 4.29
C GLY A 449 -11.01 -0.12 3.57
N GLY A 450 -10.43 -0.21 2.36
CA GLY A 450 -10.09 0.96 1.56
C GLY A 450 -11.32 1.74 1.05
N GLU A 451 -12.43 1.06 0.72
CA GLU A 451 -13.68 1.72 0.34
C GLU A 451 -14.30 2.44 1.55
N ARG A 452 -14.31 1.82 2.72
CA ARG A 452 -14.76 2.46 3.97
C ARG A 452 -13.93 3.72 4.29
N ASN A 453 -12.61 3.66 4.09
CA ASN A 453 -11.74 4.80 4.29
C ASN A 453 -12.05 5.96 3.32
N ARG A 454 -12.35 5.66 2.05
CA ARG A 454 -12.82 6.68 1.09
C ARG A 454 -14.17 7.30 1.48
N VAL A 455 -15.12 6.51 2.01
CA VAL A 455 -16.40 7.04 2.52
C VAL A 455 -16.18 7.95 3.71
N HIS A 456 -15.33 7.53 4.65
CA HIS A 456 -14.97 8.33 5.82
C HIS A 456 -14.32 9.67 5.41
N LEU A 457 -13.35 9.61 4.50
CA LEU A 457 -12.69 10.79 3.94
C LEU A 457 -13.71 11.72 3.23
N ALA A 458 -14.63 11.17 2.43
CA ALA A 458 -15.67 11.94 1.77
C ALA A 458 -16.60 12.64 2.77
N LYS A 459 -17.01 11.95 3.84
CA LYS A 459 -17.86 12.51 4.90
C LYS A 459 -17.18 13.68 5.62
N LEU A 460 -15.90 13.54 5.91
CA LEU A 460 -15.13 14.54 6.66
C LEU A 460 -14.75 15.76 5.80
N LEU A 461 -14.31 15.55 4.59
CA LEU A 461 -13.96 16.66 3.69
C LEU A 461 -15.18 17.49 3.28
N LYS A 462 -16.40 16.96 3.45
CA LYS A 462 -17.65 17.71 3.28
C LYS A 462 -17.82 18.80 4.35
N SER A 463 -17.26 18.63 5.57
CA SER A 463 -17.51 19.51 6.73
C SER A 463 -17.00 20.94 6.58
N GLY A 464 -16.06 21.22 5.67
CA GLY A 464 -15.63 22.58 5.34
C GLY A 464 -14.73 23.24 6.39
N GLY A 465 -13.97 22.48 7.17
CA GLY A 465 -12.96 23.01 8.10
C GLY A 465 -11.81 23.73 7.36
N ASN A 466 -11.11 24.62 8.07
CA ASN A 466 -9.93 25.33 7.55
C ASN A 466 -8.61 24.90 8.24
N LEU A 467 -8.69 24.03 9.26
CA LEU A 467 -7.58 23.26 9.82
C LEU A 467 -7.96 21.78 9.80
N LEU A 468 -7.28 21.01 8.96
CA LEU A 468 -7.50 19.57 8.82
C LEU A 468 -6.48 18.82 9.66
N LEU A 469 -6.93 17.87 10.47
CA LEU A 469 -6.09 16.90 11.17
C LEU A 469 -6.38 15.52 10.56
N LEU A 470 -5.38 14.91 9.93
CA LEU A 470 -5.49 13.64 9.22
C LEU A 470 -4.60 12.60 9.91
N ASP A 471 -5.21 11.59 10.55
CA ASP A 471 -4.48 10.51 11.21
C ASP A 471 -4.44 9.27 10.30
N GLU A 472 -3.27 8.99 9.72
CA GLU A 472 -2.99 7.90 8.78
C GLU A 472 -3.99 7.82 7.61
N PRO A 473 -4.24 8.92 6.87
CA PRO A 473 -5.24 8.96 5.80
C PRO A 473 -4.87 8.11 4.59
N THR A 474 -3.60 7.74 4.47
CA THR A 474 -3.04 6.96 3.35
C THR A 474 -3.26 5.45 3.51
N ASN A 475 -3.55 4.97 4.72
CA ASN A 475 -3.76 3.56 4.97
C ASN A 475 -4.92 3.01 4.13
N ASP A 476 -4.65 1.88 3.43
CA ASP A 476 -5.62 1.18 2.56
C ASP A 476 -6.14 2.00 1.35
N LEU A 477 -5.58 3.18 1.03
CA LEU A 477 -5.88 3.88 -0.20
C LEU A 477 -5.07 3.31 -1.37
N ASP A 478 -5.70 3.16 -2.54
CA ASP A 478 -4.97 2.85 -3.76
C ASP A 478 -4.17 4.06 -4.29
N VAL A 479 -3.20 3.80 -5.15
CA VAL A 479 -2.27 4.79 -5.68
C VAL A 479 -2.99 5.97 -6.36
N ASN A 480 -4.09 5.71 -7.07
CA ASN A 480 -4.85 6.75 -7.76
C ASN A 480 -5.59 7.64 -6.76
N THR A 481 -6.26 7.04 -5.78
CA THR A 481 -6.94 7.77 -4.70
C THR A 481 -5.95 8.60 -3.87
N MET A 482 -4.75 8.05 -3.57
CA MET A 482 -3.70 8.82 -2.88
C MET A 482 -3.25 10.04 -3.67
N ARG A 483 -3.00 9.91 -4.98
CA ARG A 483 -2.63 11.07 -5.83
C ARG A 483 -3.69 12.16 -5.84
N VAL A 484 -4.95 11.76 -5.86
CA VAL A 484 -6.07 12.70 -5.82
C VAL A 484 -6.15 13.40 -4.47
N LEU A 485 -5.90 12.70 -3.36
CA LEU A 485 -5.81 13.27 -2.03
C LEU A 485 -4.62 14.24 -1.90
N GLU A 486 -3.45 13.87 -2.42
CA GLU A 486 -2.27 14.74 -2.45
C GLU A 486 -2.56 16.06 -3.17
N ASN A 487 -3.12 15.98 -4.38
CA ASN A 487 -3.49 17.17 -5.15
C ASN A 487 -4.54 18.02 -4.40
N ALA A 488 -5.54 17.37 -3.78
CA ALA A 488 -6.56 18.07 -3.00
C ALA A 488 -5.99 18.82 -1.79
N ILE A 489 -4.99 18.24 -1.11
CA ILE A 489 -4.29 18.88 0.01
C ILE A 489 -3.41 20.04 -0.49
N MET A 490 -2.70 19.87 -1.60
CA MET A 490 -1.87 20.93 -2.18
C MET A 490 -2.71 22.14 -2.66
N ASP A 491 -3.91 21.89 -3.18
CA ASP A 491 -4.84 22.93 -3.62
C ASP A 491 -5.67 23.53 -2.48
N PHE A 492 -5.57 22.97 -1.26
CA PHE A 492 -6.35 23.43 -0.12
C PHE A 492 -5.78 24.72 0.48
N PRO A 493 -6.58 25.80 0.55
CA PRO A 493 -6.10 27.10 1.05
C PRO A 493 -5.99 27.20 2.57
N GLY A 494 -6.36 26.14 3.31
CA GLY A 494 -6.28 26.05 4.77
C GLY A 494 -4.96 25.49 5.26
N CYS A 495 -4.94 25.07 6.52
CA CYS A 495 -3.82 24.36 7.13
C CYS A 495 -4.12 22.88 7.28
N VAL A 496 -3.08 22.05 7.18
CA VAL A 496 -3.20 20.60 7.35
C VAL A 496 -2.13 20.09 8.31
N MET A 497 -2.51 19.29 9.30
CA MET A 497 -1.58 18.43 10.03
C MET A 497 -1.87 16.99 9.66
N VAL A 498 -0.87 16.24 9.29
CA VAL A 498 -1.04 14.85 8.84
C VAL A 498 -0.04 13.92 9.54
N ILE A 499 -0.56 12.89 10.19
CA ILE A 499 0.24 11.76 10.64
C ILE A 499 0.26 10.76 9.49
N SER A 500 1.43 10.40 9.01
CA SER A 500 1.57 9.34 8.00
C SER A 500 2.95 8.69 8.07
N HIS A 501 3.01 7.41 7.73
CA HIS A 501 4.24 6.67 7.51
C HIS A 501 4.65 6.62 6.04
N ASP A 502 3.79 7.09 5.12
CA ASP A 502 4.10 7.20 3.70
C ASP A 502 5.04 8.40 3.45
N ARG A 503 6.33 8.10 3.31
CA ARG A 503 7.39 9.10 3.09
C ARG A 503 7.21 9.86 1.78
N PHE A 504 6.72 9.18 0.72
CA PHE A 504 6.48 9.81 -0.58
C PHE A 504 5.33 10.83 -0.50
N PHE A 505 4.28 10.48 0.24
CA PHE A 505 3.16 11.37 0.52
C PHE A 505 3.63 12.61 1.29
N LEU A 506 4.36 12.41 2.40
CA LEU A 506 4.89 13.50 3.21
C LEU A 506 5.84 14.41 2.42
N ASN A 507 6.75 13.82 1.63
CA ASN A 507 7.70 14.58 0.82
C ASN A 507 7.02 15.47 -0.24
N ARG A 508 5.85 15.03 -0.72
CA ARG A 508 5.13 15.76 -1.76
C ARG A 508 4.27 16.90 -1.22
N ILE A 509 3.68 16.74 -0.03
CA ILE A 509 2.69 17.69 0.48
C ILE A 509 3.18 18.56 1.63
N CYS A 510 4.16 18.11 2.43
CA CYS A 510 4.55 18.82 3.65
C CYS A 510 5.52 19.95 3.37
N SER A 511 5.27 21.08 4.01
CA SER A 511 6.21 22.21 4.10
C SER A 511 6.97 22.24 5.42
N HIS A 512 6.47 21.51 6.43
CA HIS A 512 7.06 21.43 7.76
C HIS A 512 6.87 20.02 8.32
N LEU A 513 7.74 19.63 9.26
CA LEU A 513 7.64 18.36 9.99
C LEU A 513 7.61 18.60 11.48
N LEU A 514 6.81 17.80 12.18
CA LEU A 514 6.79 17.67 13.64
C LEU A 514 7.31 16.28 14.00
N VAL A 515 8.55 16.23 14.49
CA VAL A 515 9.30 14.98 14.65
C VAL A 515 9.27 14.53 16.11
N PHE A 516 8.62 13.40 16.35
CA PHE A 516 8.62 12.73 17.66
C PHE A 516 9.86 11.83 17.77
N LYS A 517 10.71 12.11 18.76
CA LYS A 517 11.96 11.37 19.00
C LYS A 517 11.77 10.28 20.08
N PRO A 518 12.63 9.25 20.09
CA PRO A 518 12.58 8.19 21.12
C PRO A 518 12.76 8.68 22.57
N ASP A 519 13.38 9.84 22.77
CA ASP A 519 13.57 10.50 24.08
C ASP A 519 12.33 11.29 24.56
N ASN A 520 11.17 11.12 23.87
CA ASN A 520 9.90 11.80 24.12
C ASN A 520 9.93 13.32 23.88
N THR A 521 11.00 13.84 23.24
CA THR A 521 11.04 15.23 22.77
C THR A 521 10.40 15.34 21.39
N VAL A 522 9.85 16.53 21.10
CA VAL A 522 9.24 16.82 19.80
C VAL A 522 9.94 18.02 19.20
N ALA A 523 10.44 17.88 17.98
CA ALA A 523 11.11 18.94 17.25
C ALA A 523 10.25 19.41 16.07
N PHE A 524 10.13 20.73 15.89
CA PHE A 524 9.49 21.33 14.72
C PHE A 524 10.57 21.69 13.70
N PHE A 525 10.42 21.21 12.46
CA PHE A 525 11.39 21.36 11.39
C PHE A 525 10.72 22.02 10.17
N GLU A 526 11.36 23.00 9.57
CA GLU A 526 10.95 23.64 8.32
C GLU A 526 11.63 22.94 7.14
N GLY A 527 10.86 22.31 6.28
CA GLY A 527 11.31 21.49 5.16
C GLY A 527 10.46 20.24 4.98
N ASP A 528 10.76 19.49 3.93
CA ASP A 528 10.13 18.21 3.63
C ASP A 528 10.84 17.01 4.29
N PHE A 529 10.41 15.80 3.96
CA PHE A 529 10.99 14.59 4.55
C PHE A 529 12.42 14.31 4.05
N GLU A 530 12.74 14.62 2.79
CA GLU A 530 14.09 14.43 2.23
C GLU A 530 15.08 15.42 2.85
N ASP A 531 14.68 16.67 3.06
CA ASP A 531 15.47 17.68 3.76
C ASP A 531 15.82 17.23 5.18
N TYR A 532 14.83 16.65 5.89
CA TYR A 532 15.04 16.10 7.23
C TYR A 532 16.00 14.89 7.23
N GLU A 533 15.85 13.93 6.30
CA GLU A 533 16.78 12.80 6.17
C GLU A 533 18.21 13.26 5.83
N ALA A 534 18.36 14.27 4.98
CA ALA A 534 19.66 14.81 4.60
C ALA A 534 20.38 15.46 5.77
N MET A 535 19.63 16.09 6.70
CA MET A 535 20.20 16.71 7.90
C MET A 535 20.64 15.69 8.95
N GLN A 536 20.09 14.46 8.93
CA GLN A 536 20.47 13.40 9.89
C GLN A 536 21.71 12.60 9.44
N LYS A 537 22.07 12.65 8.18
CA LYS A 537 23.29 12.04 7.61
C LYS A 537 24.51 12.92 7.78
#